data_edc6b75a97b8b25f66a450c86190e8fe
#
_entry.id   edc6b75a97b8b25f66a450c86190e8fe
#
_cell.length_a   1.000
_cell.length_b   1.000
_cell.length_c   1.000
_cell.angle_alpha   90.00
_cell.angle_beta   90.00
_cell.angle_gamma   90.00
#
_symmetry.space_group_name_H-M   'P 1'
#
loop_
_entity.id
_entity.type
_entity.pdbx_description
1 polymer ?
#
loop_
_entity_poly.entity_id
_entity_poly.type
_entity_poly.pdbx_seq_one_letter_code
_entity_poly.pdbx_strand_id
1 'polypeptide(L)'
;LVALATGPGIRPLYWPTAKPYQPTSEDPRTTVVGCSGAIWLDVDGDGQSTSARKLAEQLVTAAAGDLPGLLAVLDGYDAAVVAQAAHLYHRHSEALLTPAAQRAIRAATPATRAAIGVYLQTWRETQQARRRS
;
A
#
# COMPACT_ATOMS: atom_id res chain seq x y z
N LEU A 1 -12.22 6.40 -1.33
CA LEU A 1 -13.07 5.61 -0.43
C LEU A 1 -13.84 4.55 -1.21
N VAL A 2 -13.93 3.35 -0.68
CA VAL A 2 -14.80 2.28 -1.19
C VAL A 2 -15.55 1.70 0.01
N ALA A 3 -16.85 1.55 -0.09
CA ALA A 3 -17.64 0.84 0.90
C ALA A 3 -17.75 -0.63 0.51
N LEU A 4 -17.45 -1.52 1.46
CA LEU A 4 -17.63 -2.95 1.32
C LEU A 4 -18.73 -3.41 2.28
N ALA A 5 -19.74 -4.08 1.74
CA ALA A 5 -20.77 -4.74 2.51
C ALA A 5 -20.60 -6.26 2.36
N THR A 6 -20.50 -6.97 3.46
CA THR A 6 -20.42 -8.42 3.46
C THR A 6 -21.58 -9.00 4.25
N GLY A 7 -22.12 -10.11 3.79
CA GLY A 7 -23.21 -10.81 4.45
C GLY A 7 -22.96 -12.32 4.52
N PRO A 8 -23.74 -13.05 5.34
CA PRO A 8 -23.57 -14.49 5.56
C PRO A 8 -23.88 -15.36 4.35
N GLY A 9 -24.22 -14.75 3.20
CA GLY A 9 -24.63 -15.46 2.02
C GLY A 9 -26.11 -15.82 2.00
N ILE A 10 -26.57 -16.24 0.83
CA ILE A 10 -27.96 -16.73 0.64
C ILE A 10 -27.96 -18.22 0.96
N ARG A 11 -28.79 -18.65 1.90
CA ARG A 11 -29.04 -20.08 2.07
C ARG A 11 -29.71 -20.61 0.80
N PRO A 12 -29.20 -21.71 0.24
CA PRO A 12 -29.64 -22.18 -1.08
C PRO A 12 -31.07 -22.70 -0.99
N LEU A 13 -32.02 -21.89 -1.39
CA LEU A 13 -33.40 -22.32 -1.61
C LEU A 13 -33.77 -22.32 -3.11
N TYR A 14 -33.04 -21.65 -3.98
CA TYR A 14 -33.47 -21.41 -5.34
C TYR A 14 -32.50 -21.82 -6.45
N TRP A 15 -31.18 -21.71 -6.26
CA TRP A 15 -30.18 -22.20 -7.22
C TRP A 15 -28.91 -22.63 -6.54
N PRO A 16 -28.30 -23.70 -7.04
CA PRO A 16 -26.99 -24.08 -6.58
C PRO A 16 -25.99 -22.98 -6.98
N THR A 17 -25.29 -22.43 -6.01
CA THR A 17 -24.14 -21.58 -6.29
C THR A 17 -23.09 -22.42 -7.01
N ALA A 18 -22.58 -21.90 -8.13
CA ALA A 18 -21.47 -22.52 -8.81
C ALA A 18 -20.29 -22.68 -7.84
N LYS A 19 -19.70 -23.88 -7.82
CA LYS A 19 -18.47 -24.08 -7.06
C LYS A 19 -17.39 -23.15 -7.62
N PRO A 20 -16.57 -22.52 -6.76
CA PRO A 20 -15.48 -21.70 -7.25
C PRO A 20 -14.59 -22.54 -8.19
N TYR A 21 -14.23 -21.94 -9.30
CA TYR A 21 -13.44 -22.60 -10.35
C TYR A 21 -12.03 -23.02 -9.86
N GLN A 22 -11.53 -22.39 -8.82
CA GLN A 22 -10.30 -22.77 -8.16
C GLN A 22 -10.59 -23.25 -6.74
N PRO A 23 -10.52 -24.55 -6.47
CA PRO A 23 -10.73 -25.09 -5.13
C PRO A 23 -9.45 -24.89 -4.28
N THR A 24 -9.16 -23.66 -3.92
CA THR A 24 -8.09 -23.36 -2.96
C THR A 24 -8.57 -23.40 -1.51
N SER A 25 -9.86 -23.59 -1.30
CA SER A 25 -10.48 -23.71 0.02
C SER A 25 -11.22 -25.04 0.14
N GLU A 26 -10.92 -25.80 1.19
CA GLU A 26 -11.60 -27.04 1.52
C GLU A 26 -13.06 -26.79 1.98
N ASP A 27 -13.36 -25.58 2.46
CA ASP A 27 -14.69 -25.16 2.89
C ASP A 27 -15.06 -23.81 2.21
N PRO A 28 -15.55 -23.85 0.96
CA PRO A 28 -15.96 -22.64 0.25
C PRO A 28 -17.22 -22.06 0.88
N ARG A 29 -17.08 -21.00 1.68
CA ARG A 29 -18.21 -20.23 2.20
C ARG A 29 -18.66 -19.23 1.15
N THR A 30 -19.90 -19.36 0.71
CA THR A 30 -20.51 -18.36 -0.14
C THR A 30 -20.85 -17.14 0.69
N THR A 31 -20.10 -16.07 0.53
CA THR A 31 -20.41 -14.77 1.12
C THR A 31 -20.94 -13.84 0.05
N VAL A 32 -21.96 -13.07 0.40
CA VAL A 32 -22.40 -11.96 -0.45
C VAL A 32 -21.47 -10.79 -0.19
N VAL A 33 -20.85 -10.28 -1.23
CA VAL A 33 -20.01 -9.09 -1.17
C VAL A 33 -20.62 -8.04 -2.09
N GLY A 34 -21.03 -6.93 -1.52
CA GLY A 34 -21.39 -5.71 -2.24
C GLY A 34 -20.26 -4.70 -2.14
N CYS A 35 -19.92 -4.06 -3.23
CA CYS A 35 -18.90 -3.03 -3.28
C CYS A 35 -19.47 -1.77 -3.93
N SER A 36 -19.26 -0.60 -3.31
CA SER A 36 -19.53 0.67 -3.98
C SER A 36 -18.46 0.93 -5.04
N GLY A 37 -18.77 1.82 -6.00
CA GLY A 37 -17.73 2.45 -6.82
C GLY A 37 -16.73 3.24 -5.95
N ALA A 38 -15.59 3.57 -6.53
CA ALA A 38 -14.60 4.41 -5.86
C ALA A 38 -15.14 5.84 -5.70
N ILE A 39 -15.06 6.37 -4.50
CA ILE A 39 -15.32 7.79 -4.21
C ILE A 39 -13.96 8.45 -4.00
N TRP A 40 -13.65 9.39 -4.86
CA TRP A 40 -12.44 10.19 -4.78
C TRP A 40 -12.67 11.35 -3.82
N LEU A 41 -11.75 11.56 -2.91
CA LEU A 41 -11.77 12.70 -2.00
C LEU A 41 -10.67 13.66 -2.42
N ASP A 42 -11.06 14.86 -2.72
CA ASP A 42 -10.16 16.00 -2.88
C ASP A 42 -9.86 16.56 -1.48
N VAL A 43 -8.69 16.21 -0.93
CA VAL A 43 -8.33 16.56 0.46
C VAL A 43 -7.67 17.94 0.54
N ASP A 44 -7.02 18.38 -0.53
CA ASP A 44 -6.34 19.67 -0.62
C ASP A 44 -7.18 20.76 -1.29
N GLY A 45 -8.34 20.39 -1.85
CA GLY A 45 -9.32 21.34 -2.41
C GLY A 45 -8.89 21.93 -3.75
N ASP A 46 -7.94 21.30 -4.46
CA ASP A 46 -7.44 21.79 -5.75
C ASP A 46 -8.32 21.39 -6.95
N GLY A 47 -9.40 20.66 -6.72
CA GLY A 47 -10.33 20.17 -7.74
C GLY A 47 -9.77 19.03 -8.59
N GLN A 48 -8.62 18.46 -8.24
CA GLN A 48 -7.98 17.37 -8.97
C GLN A 48 -7.81 16.15 -8.08
N SER A 49 -7.81 14.98 -8.72
CA SER A 49 -7.47 13.73 -8.03
C SER A 49 -5.97 13.46 -8.14
N THR A 50 -5.23 13.72 -7.09
CA THR A 50 -3.80 13.42 -7.04
C THR A 50 -3.56 12.02 -6.48
N SER A 51 -2.99 11.12 -7.28
CA SER A 51 -2.69 9.77 -6.82
C SER A 51 -1.56 9.77 -5.79
N ALA A 52 -1.59 8.79 -4.87
CA ALA A 52 -0.51 8.60 -3.89
C ALA A 52 0.88 8.55 -4.54
N ARG A 53 0.97 7.96 -5.75
CA ARG A 53 2.21 7.91 -6.50
C ARG A 53 2.67 9.29 -6.99
N LYS A 54 1.77 10.08 -7.59
CA LYS A 54 2.10 11.43 -8.08
C LYS A 54 2.54 12.33 -6.94
N LEU A 55 1.84 12.25 -5.81
CA LEU A 55 2.21 12.98 -4.60
C LEU A 55 3.58 12.55 -4.06
N ALA A 56 3.83 11.25 -3.99
CA ALA A 56 5.13 10.72 -3.59
C ALA A 56 6.27 11.17 -4.53
N GLU A 57 6.04 11.21 -5.84
CA GLU A 57 7.01 11.73 -6.82
C GLU A 57 7.37 13.20 -6.55
N GLN A 58 6.39 14.03 -6.23
CA GLN A 58 6.61 15.43 -5.87
C GLN A 58 7.46 15.55 -4.60
N LEU A 59 7.09 14.80 -3.55
CA LEU A 59 7.79 14.83 -2.25
C LEU A 59 9.23 14.33 -2.36
N VAL A 60 9.46 13.23 -3.06
CA VAL A 60 10.82 12.68 -3.25
C VAL A 60 11.69 13.63 -4.10
N THR A 61 11.10 14.25 -5.11
CA THR A 61 11.81 15.25 -5.94
C THR A 61 12.17 16.48 -5.11
N ALA A 62 11.24 16.99 -4.31
CA ALA A 62 11.46 18.14 -3.44
C ALA A 62 12.53 17.87 -2.36
N ALA A 63 12.59 16.65 -1.86
CA ALA A 63 13.58 16.23 -0.86
C ALA A 63 15.01 16.18 -1.39
N ALA A 64 15.21 16.10 -2.72
CA ALA A 64 16.53 16.15 -3.38
C ALA A 64 17.59 15.22 -2.74
N GLY A 65 17.19 14.05 -2.23
CA GLY A 65 18.06 13.09 -1.57
C GLY A 65 18.18 13.24 -0.04
N ASP A 66 17.59 14.26 0.56
CA ASP A 66 17.50 14.40 2.03
C ASP A 66 16.45 13.44 2.59
N LEU A 67 16.88 12.26 3.03
CA LEU A 67 15.99 11.27 3.63
C LEU A 67 15.38 11.73 4.95
N PRO A 68 16.12 12.30 5.92
CA PRO A 68 15.53 12.82 7.15
C PRO A 68 14.43 13.84 6.91
N GLY A 69 14.66 14.81 6.02
CA GLY A 69 13.65 15.80 5.63
C GLY A 69 12.43 15.17 4.97
N LEU A 70 12.64 14.21 4.08
CA LEU A 70 11.54 13.45 3.46
C LEU A 70 10.69 12.73 4.51
N LEU A 71 11.31 12.03 5.46
CA LEU A 71 10.61 11.29 6.49
C LEU A 71 9.76 12.21 7.38
N ALA A 72 10.28 13.38 7.73
CA ALA A 72 9.54 14.37 8.51
C ALA A 72 8.29 14.87 7.79
N VAL A 73 8.38 15.09 6.48
CA VAL A 73 7.20 15.50 5.67
C VAL A 73 6.21 14.32 5.52
N LEU A 74 6.70 13.11 5.33
CA LEU A 74 5.85 11.91 5.16
C LEU A 74 5.02 11.58 6.39
N ASP A 75 5.38 12.07 7.57
CA ASP A 75 4.59 11.89 8.79
C ASP A 75 3.17 12.52 8.72
N GLY A 76 2.95 13.43 7.78
CA GLY A 76 1.63 14.02 7.50
C GLY A 76 0.78 13.27 6.47
N TYR A 77 1.28 12.17 5.91
CA TYR A 77 0.62 11.46 4.82
C TYR A 77 0.23 10.03 5.20
N ASP A 78 -0.66 9.44 4.41
CA ASP A 78 -1.12 8.07 4.61
C ASP A 78 -0.05 7.03 4.20
N ALA A 79 -0.29 5.78 4.60
CA ALA A 79 0.62 4.67 4.33
C ALA A 79 0.85 4.42 2.82
N ALA A 80 -0.12 4.77 1.96
CA ALA A 80 0.00 4.57 0.52
C ALA A 80 1.03 5.55 -0.08
N VAL A 81 0.98 6.82 0.31
CA VAL A 81 1.97 7.83 -0.08
C VAL A 81 3.35 7.47 0.45
N VAL A 82 3.45 7.08 1.73
CA VAL A 82 4.72 6.68 2.35
C VAL A 82 5.35 5.49 1.63
N ALA A 83 4.56 4.46 1.31
CA ALA A 83 5.06 3.28 0.59
C ALA A 83 5.53 3.62 -0.83
N GLN A 84 4.81 4.48 -1.55
CA GLN A 84 5.22 4.96 -2.87
C GLN A 84 6.49 5.81 -2.81
N ALA A 85 6.61 6.69 -1.82
CA ALA A 85 7.81 7.49 -1.61
C ALA A 85 9.03 6.61 -1.29
N ALA A 86 8.85 5.61 -0.42
CA ALA A 86 9.88 4.63 -0.12
C ALA A 86 10.33 3.86 -1.37
N HIS A 87 9.38 3.44 -2.22
CA HIS A 87 9.69 2.77 -3.48
C HIS A 87 10.51 3.67 -4.41
N LEU A 88 10.07 4.90 -4.61
CA LEU A 88 10.74 5.86 -5.50
C LEU A 88 12.15 6.20 -5.01
N TYR A 89 12.30 6.45 -3.72
CA TYR A 89 13.59 6.74 -3.10
C TYR A 89 14.55 5.55 -3.17
N HIS A 90 14.04 4.33 -2.93
CA HIS A 90 14.85 3.11 -2.93
C HIS A 90 15.29 2.68 -4.33
N ARG A 91 14.45 2.89 -5.35
CA ARG A 91 14.68 2.46 -6.73
C ARG A 91 15.98 2.98 -7.32
N HIS A 92 16.42 4.16 -6.91
CA HIS A 92 17.57 4.83 -7.51
C HIS A 92 18.94 4.41 -6.94
N SER A 93 19.01 3.80 -5.76
CA SER A 93 20.31 3.57 -5.12
C SER A 93 20.34 2.53 -3.99
N GLU A 94 19.29 1.72 -3.82
CA GLU A 94 19.11 0.88 -2.62
C GLU A 94 19.33 1.66 -1.29
N ALA A 95 19.14 2.98 -1.36
CA ALA A 95 19.53 3.93 -0.32
C ALA A 95 18.87 3.65 1.03
N LEU A 96 17.68 3.04 1.04
CA LEU A 96 16.98 2.71 2.29
C LEU A 96 17.63 1.57 3.08
N LEU A 97 18.56 0.81 2.49
CA LEU A 97 19.26 -0.29 3.18
C LEU A 97 20.53 0.17 3.89
N THR A 98 20.98 1.40 3.65
CA THR A 98 22.19 1.91 4.32
C THR A 98 22.02 2.05 5.83
N PRO A 99 23.07 1.91 6.63
CA PRO A 99 23.00 2.08 8.08
C PRO A 99 22.47 3.46 8.49
N ALA A 100 22.79 4.51 7.73
CA ALA A 100 22.31 5.86 7.98
C ALA A 100 20.80 5.96 7.76
N ALA A 101 20.30 5.44 6.64
CA ALA A 101 18.87 5.40 6.34
C ALA A 101 18.09 4.60 7.38
N GLN A 102 18.60 3.44 7.77
CA GLN A 102 17.97 2.62 8.79
C GLN A 102 17.89 3.32 10.17
N ARG A 103 18.86 4.17 10.51
CA ARG A 103 18.77 5.01 11.71
C ARG A 103 17.70 6.07 11.58
N ALA A 104 17.64 6.77 10.44
CA ALA A 104 16.62 7.77 10.16
C ALA A 104 15.19 7.17 10.19
N ILE A 105 14.99 6.02 9.55
CA ILE A 105 13.71 5.30 9.56
C ILE A 105 13.29 4.92 10.99
N ARG A 106 14.24 4.46 11.83
CA ARG A 106 13.93 4.15 13.24
C ARG A 106 13.52 5.38 14.06
N ALA A 107 14.01 6.56 13.70
CA ALA A 107 13.64 7.82 14.34
C ALA A 107 12.31 8.42 13.86
N ALA A 108 11.78 7.95 12.72
CA ALA A 108 10.48 8.38 12.20
C ALA A 108 9.31 7.90 13.08
N THR A 109 8.14 8.48 12.85
CA THR A 109 6.91 8.09 13.57
C THR A 109 6.59 6.60 13.40
N PRO A 110 5.86 5.98 14.35
CA PRO A 110 5.46 4.58 14.23
C PRO A 110 4.71 4.27 12.94
N ALA A 111 3.86 5.19 12.47
CA ALA A 111 3.07 5.02 11.24
C ALA A 111 3.96 4.99 10.00
N THR A 112 4.82 5.99 9.83
CA THR A 112 5.78 6.10 8.72
C THR A 112 6.73 4.90 8.71
N ARG A 113 7.27 4.54 9.88
CA ARG A 113 8.15 3.38 10.02
C ARG A 113 7.46 2.07 9.65
N ALA A 114 6.21 1.87 10.05
CA ALA A 114 5.43 0.68 9.69
C ALA A 114 5.20 0.58 8.18
N ALA A 115 4.80 1.67 7.53
CA ALA A 115 4.57 1.70 6.08
C ALA A 115 5.85 1.40 5.29
N ILE A 116 6.98 1.99 5.67
CA ILE A 116 8.29 1.68 5.06
C ILE A 116 8.68 0.22 5.32
N GLY A 117 8.40 -0.29 6.52
CA GLY A 117 8.67 -1.68 6.89
C GLY A 117 7.94 -2.68 5.98
N VAL A 118 6.65 -2.46 5.72
CA VAL A 118 5.86 -3.27 4.80
C VAL A 118 6.45 -3.23 3.38
N TYR A 119 6.80 -2.04 2.88
CA TYR A 119 7.45 -1.91 1.57
C TYR A 119 8.75 -2.72 1.49
N LEU A 120 9.67 -2.57 2.47
CA LEU A 120 10.95 -3.26 2.47
C LEU A 120 10.81 -4.79 2.60
N GLN A 121 9.82 -5.26 3.34
CA GLN A 121 9.51 -6.68 3.44
C GLN A 121 9.07 -7.22 2.07
N THR A 122 8.06 -6.61 1.44
CA THR A 122 7.55 -7.02 0.12
C THR A 122 8.64 -6.97 -0.95
N TRP A 123 9.50 -5.95 -0.91
CA TRP A 123 10.64 -5.85 -1.81
C TRP A 123 11.61 -7.04 -1.65
N ARG A 124 11.97 -7.40 -0.41
CA ARG A 124 12.85 -8.57 -0.14
C ARG A 124 12.23 -9.87 -0.62
N GLU A 125 10.96 -10.09 -0.36
CA GLU A 125 10.22 -11.27 -0.83
C GLU A 125 10.22 -11.35 -2.36
N THR A 126 10.01 -10.24 -3.04
CA THR A 126 10.07 -10.15 -4.50
C THR A 126 11.48 -10.48 -5.04
N GLN A 127 12.54 -9.97 -4.40
CA GLN A 127 13.91 -10.28 -4.79
C GLN A 127 14.23 -11.78 -4.59
N GLN A 128 13.75 -12.37 -3.50
CA GLN A 128 13.92 -13.80 -3.27
C GLN A 128 13.17 -14.67 -4.29
N ALA A 129 11.95 -14.29 -4.65
CA ALA A 129 11.19 -14.98 -5.68
C ALA A 129 11.90 -14.96 -7.04
N ARG A 130 12.42 -13.77 -7.44
CA ARG A 130 13.16 -13.60 -8.70
C ARG A 130 14.46 -14.42 -8.78
N ARG A 131 15.08 -14.71 -7.64
CA ARG A 131 16.32 -15.53 -7.60
C ARG A 131 16.04 -17.03 -7.70
N ARG A 132 14.79 -17.45 -7.52
CA ARG A 132 14.36 -18.86 -7.58
C ARG A 132 13.78 -19.24 -8.95
N SER A 133 13.49 -18.25 -9.79
CA SER A 133 13.02 -18.41 -11.17
C SER A 133 14.19 -18.44 -12.14
#